data_9db6e64e03965ac256fcebe92b29e395
#
_entry.id   9db6e64e03965ac256fcebe92b29e395
#
_cell.length_a   1.000
_cell.length_b   1.000
_cell.length_c   1.000
_cell.angle_alpha   90.00
_cell.angle_beta   90.00
_cell.angle_gamma   90.00
#
_symmetry.space_group_name_H-M   'P 1'
#
loop_
_entity.id
_entity.type
_entity.pdbx_description
1 polymer ?
#
loop_
_entity_poly.entity_id
_entity_poly.type
_entity_poly.pdbx_seq_one_letter_code
_entity_poly.pdbx_strand_id
1 'polypeptide(L)'
;MQNQVAQSMKNSIKVYLVNSFTRDHCGGNPAGVVLNPPKLTTEQKIAIAQQVGFSETAFVYSGDDTDFKVDFFTAEGEVDFCGHATLAVFFTLSSLKLLKPGDYSQKTKAGILTVTINHDNIVMEQTLPITRKGPCVNDVAKALGILPEVIEKTDL
;
A
#
# COMPACT_ATOMS: atom_id res chain seq x y z
N MET A 1 -15.93 -33.50 21.67
CA MET A 1 -14.69 -32.73 21.38
C MET A 1 -14.31 -32.65 19.90
N GLN A 2 -15.20 -33.00 18.95
CA GLN A 2 -14.89 -32.94 17.49
C GLN A 2 -15.45 -31.72 16.76
N ASN A 3 -16.24 -30.85 17.39
CA ASN A 3 -16.88 -29.72 16.73
C ASN A 3 -16.15 -28.37 16.85
N GLN A 4 -15.10 -28.27 17.66
CA GLN A 4 -14.36 -26.98 17.79
C GLN A 4 -13.25 -26.79 16.77
N VAL A 5 -12.71 -27.87 16.17
CA VAL A 5 -11.63 -27.77 15.18
C VAL A 5 -12.14 -27.36 13.80
N ALA A 6 -13.38 -27.69 13.44
CA ALA A 6 -13.98 -27.32 12.15
C ALA A 6 -14.43 -25.84 12.07
N GLN A 7 -14.63 -25.15 13.19
CA GLN A 7 -15.03 -23.74 13.21
C GLN A 7 -13.85 -22.77 13.09
N SER A 8 -12.62 -23.21 13.41
CA SER A 8 -11.41 -22.39 13.31
C SER A 8 -10.92 -22.15 11.87
N MET A 9 -11.31 -22.99 10.92
CA MET A 9 -10.88 -22.84 9.50
C MET A 9 -11.77 -21.93 8.67
N LYS A 10 -12.89 -21.43 9.17
CA LYS A 10 -13.85 -20.62 8.41
C LYS A 10 -13.51 -19.12 8.30
N ASN A 11 -12.49 -18.64 9.01
CA ASN A 11 -12.19 -17.21 9.10
C ASN A 11 -10.73 -16.86 8.72
N SER A 12 -10.04 -17.67 7.92
CA SER A 12 -8.71 -17.32 7.44
C SER A 12 -8.81 -16.36 6.23
N ILE A 13 -8.04 -15.27 6.26
CA ILE A 13 -7.91 -14.34 5.15
C ILE A 13 -6.54 -14.54 4.53
N LYS A 14 -6.51 -14.79 3.22
CA LYS A 14 -5.27 -14.93 2.48
C LYS A 14 -4.65 -13.56 2.25
N VAL A 15 -3.41 -13.39 2.68
CA VAL A 15 -2.60 -12.20 2.44
C VAL A 15 -1.40 -12.57 1.58
N TYR A 16 -1.18 -11.84 0.50
CA TYR A 16 0.05 -11.91 -0.28
C TYR A 16 1.03 -10.91 0.30
N LEU A 17 2.28 -11.32 0.49
CA LEU A 17 3.35 -10.47 0.98
C LEU A 17 4.25 -10.11 -0.20
N VAL A 18 4.32 -8.83 -0.53
CA VAL A 18 5.04 -8.33 -1.72
C VAL A 18 5.98 -7.23 -1.31
N ASN A 19 7.21 -7.30 -1.80
CA ASN A 19 8.23 -6.30 -1.53
C ASN A 19 8.47 -5.46 -2.80
N SER A 20 7.99 -4.22 -2.80
CA SER A 20 8.16 -3.26 -3.91
C SER A 20 9.53 -2.59 -3.85
N PHE A 21 10.04 -2.12 -5.01
CA PHE A 21 11.32 -1.41 -5.13
C PHE A 21 12.56 -2.21 -4.70
N THR A 22 12.50 -3.53 -4.84
CA THR A 22 13.69 -4.37 -4.61
C THR A 22 14.69 -4.22 -5.75
N ARG A 23 15.99 -4.34 -5.42
CA ARG A 23 17.06 -4.50 -6.39
C ARG A 23 17.82 -5.77 -6.04
N ASP A 24 17.99 -6.68 -7.00
CA ASP A 24 18.68 -7.96 -6.81
C ASP A 24 18.14 -8.75 -5.60
N HIS A 25 16.81 -8.73 -5.41
CA HIS A 25 16.08 -9.31 -4.27
C HIS A 25 16.44 -8.73 -2.89
N CYS A 26 17.10 -7.58 -2.85
CA CYS A 26 17.48 -6.89 -1.62
C CYS A 26 16.75 -5.54 -1.47
N GLY A 27 16.59 -5.09 -0.22
CA GLY A 27 15.93 -3.83 0.11
C GLY A 27 14.45 -3.83 -0.24
N GLY A 28 13.95 -2.67 -0.63
CA GLY A 28 12.55 -2.46 -0.98
C GLY A 28 11.66 -2.07 0.19
N ASN A 29 10.35 -1.99 -0.07
CA ASN A 29 9.32 -1.67 0.91
C ASN A 29 8.19 -2.71 0.83
N PRO A 30 8.02 -3.57 1.88
CA PRO A 30 7.04 -4.63 1.85
C PRO A 30 5.63 -4.13 2.15
N ALA A 31 4.64 -4.74 1.49
CA ALA A 31 3.22 -4.53 1.73
C ALA A 31 2.45 -5.85 1.78
N GLY A 32 1.37 -5.88 2.56
CA GLY A 32 0.36 -6.93 2.48
C GLY A 32 -0.66 -6.62 1.38
N VAL A 33 -1.11 -7.65 0.67
CA VAL A 33 -2.19 -7.52 -0.34
C VAL A 33 -3.26 -8.57 -0.08
N VAL A 34 -4.48 -8.12 0.13
CA VAL A 34 -5.66 -8.96 0.32
C VAL A 34 -6.59 -8.77 -0.88
N LEU A 35 -6.79 -9.83 -1.67
CA LEU A 35 -7.65 -9.78 -2.85
C LEU A 35 -9.05 -10.29 -2.53
N ASN A 36 -10.07 -9.52 -2.93
CA ASN A 36 -11.48 -9.85 -2.80
C ASN A 36 -11.85 -10.35 -1.38
N PRO A 37 -11.49 -9.61 -0.32
CA PRO A 37 -11.88 -10.02 1.02
C PRO A 37 -13.40 -10.00 1.17
N PRO A 38 -13.98 -10.75 2.14
CA PRO A 38 -15.35 -10.55 2.53
C PRO A 38 -15.53 -9.11 3.06
N LYS A 39 -16.78 -8.70 3.29
CA LYS A 39 -17.03 -7.39 3.90
C LYS A 39 -16.40 -7.34 5.30
N LEU A 40 -15.35 -6.52 5.44
CA LEU A 40 -14.60 -6.31 6.68
C LEU A 40 -14.94 -4.95 7.28
N THR A 41 -14.98 -4.88 8.61
CA THR A 41 -15.03 -3.61 9.34
C THR A 41 -13.64 -2.93 9.33
N THR A 42 -13.58 -1.65 9.67
CA THR A 42 -12.32 -0.92 9.84
C THR A 42 -11.41 -1.58 10.87
N GLU A 43 -11.97 -2.00 12.00
CA GLU A 43 -11.23 -2.67 13.07
C GLU A 43 -10.65 -4.01 12.62
N GLN A 44 -11.38 -4.77 11.81
CA GLN A 44 -10.89 -6.02 11.23
C GLN A 44 -9.74 -5.79 10.26
N LYS A 45 -9.81 -4.75 9.40
CA LYS A 45 -8.72 -4.39 8.49
C LYS A 45 -7.47 -3.94 9.27
N ILE A 46 -7.64 -3.13 10.31
CA ILE A 46 -6.54 -2.74 11.21
C ILE A 46 -5.91 -3.98 11.88
N ALA A 47 -6.72 -4.88 12.42
CA ALA A 47 -6.22 -6.11 13.05
C ALA A 47 -5.42 -6.99 12.06
N ILE A 48 -5.87 -7.08 10.80
CA ILE A 48 -5.13 -7.80 9.74
C ILE A 48 -3.81 -7.08 9.45
N ALA A 49 -3.81 -5.76 9.28
CA ALA A 49 -2.59 -4.98 9.04
C ALA A 49 -1.58 -5.12 10.19
N GLN A 50 -2.05 -5.13 11.45
CA GLN A 50 -1.22 -5.39 12.62
C GLN A 50 -0.61 -6.79 12.60
N GLN A 51 -1.36 -7.82 12.19
CA GLN A 51 -0.85 -9.19 12.08
C GLN A 51 0.15 -9.36 10.95
N VAL A 52 -0.03 -8.63 9.83
CA VAL A 52 0.92 -8.60 8.71
C VAL A 52 2.24 -7.96 9.14
N GLY A 53 2.19 -6.92 9.97
CA GLY A 53 3.37 -6.28 10.57
C GLY A 53 4.20 -5.45 9.61
N PHE A 54 3.69 -5.14 8.41
CA PHE A 54 4.30 -4.21 7.46
C PHE A 54 3.72 -2.81 7.63
N SER A 55 4.32 -1.81 6.99
CA SER A 55 3.83 -0.43 7.06
C SER A 55 2.38 -0.33 6.60
N GLU A 56 2.03 -0.98 5.47
CA GLU A 56 0.68 -0.98 4.92
C GLU A 56 0.21 -2.35 4.42
N THR A 57 -1.11 -2.53 4.48
CA THR A 57 -1.85 -3.63 3.86
C THR A 57 -2.93 -3.07 2.96
N ALA A 58 -2.95 -3.49 1.70
CA ALA A 58 -3.94 -3.12 0.71
C ALA A 58 -5.08 -4.15 0.68
N PHE A 59 -6.32 -3.67 0.74
CA PHE A 59 -7.54 -4.48 0.57
C PHE A 59 -8.17 -4.14 -0.77
N VAL A 60 -8.20 -5.10 -1.68
CA VAL A 60 -8.58 -4.91 -3.08
C VAL A 60 -9.95 -5.51 -3.34
N TYR A 61 -10.84 -4.70 -3.87
CA TYR A 61 -12.21 -5.06 -4.24
C TYR A 61 -12.44 -4.76 -5.73
N SER A 62 -13.44 -5.37 -6.33
CA SER A 62 -13.96 -4.90 -7.62
C SER A 62 -14.49 -3.48 -7.47
N GLY A 63 -14.18 -2.59 -8.40
CA GLY A 63 -14.74 -1.23 -8.43
C GLY A 63 -16.16 -1.23 -9.01
N ASP A 64 -16.92 -0.18 -8.71
CA ASP A 64 -18.22 0.08 -9.34
C ASP A 64 -18.03 0.85 -10.65
N ASP A 65 -17.30 1.97 -10.59
CA ASP A 65 -17.01 2.88 -11.73
C ASP A 65 -15.53 2.82 -12.17
N THR A 66 -14.74 1.94 -11.57
CA THR A 66 -13.32 1.72 -11.82
C THR A 66 -13.04 0.22 -11.88
N ASP A 67 -11.86 -0.18 -12.38
CA ASP A 67 -11.50 -1.60 -12.37
C ASP A 67 -11.37 -2.14 -10.95
N PHE A 68 -10.80 -1.33 -10.05
CA PHE A 68 -10.58 -1.71 -8.65
C PHE A 68 -10.94 -0.58 -7.70
N LYS A 69 -11.39 -0.97 -6.50
CA LYS A 69 -11.38 -0.15 -5.29
C LYS A 69 -10.32 -0.70 -4.36
N VAL A 70 -9.44 0.16 -3.86
CA VAL A 70 -8.33 -0.23 -2.97
C VAL A 70 -8.36 0.63 -1.71
N ASP A 71 -8.46 -0.03 -0.56
CA ASP A 71 -8.34 0.59 0.75
C ASP A 71 -6.96 0.24 1.34
N PHE A 72 -6.22 1.24 1.83
CA PHE A 72 -4.88 1.06 2.42
C PHE A 72 -4.94 1.25 3.93
N PHE A 73 -4.41 0.29 4.67
CA PHE A 73 -4.43 0.30 6.13
C PHE A 73 -3.04 0.10 6.71
N THR A 74 -2.70 0.93 7.69
CA THR A 74 -1.59 0.75 8.62
C THR A 74 -2.07 0.01 9.87
N ALA A 75 -1.16 -0.24 10.81
CA ALA A 75 -1.49 -0.75 12.14
C ALA A 75 -2.38 0.20 12.99
N GLU A 76 -2.52 1.47 12.58
CA GLU A 76 -3.24 2.51 13.31
C GLU A 76 -4.56 2.92 12.64
N GLY A 77 -4.67 2.77 11.31
CA GLY A 77 -5.88 3.17 10.58
C GLY A 77 -5.70 3.21 9.07
N GLU A 78 -6.73 3.71 8.40
CA GLU A 78 -6.76 3.89 6.97
C GLU A 78 -5.95 5.11 6.54
N VAL A 79 -5.16 4.94 5.46
CA VAL A 79 -4.46 6.03 4.79
C VAL A 79 -5.06 6.28 3.41
N ASP A 80 -4.96 7.54 2.93
CA ASP A 80 -5.64 7.96 1.71
C ASP A 80 -5.07 7.30 0.46
N PHE A 81 -3.76 7.06 0.44
CA PHE A 81 -3.02 6.48 -0.68
C PHE A 81 -1.68 5.91 -0.22
N CYS A 82 -1.23 4.85 -0.91
CA CYS A 82 0.09 4.27 -0.67
C CYS A 82 0.72 3.76 -1.98
N GLY A 83 1.83 4.38 -2.40
CA GLY A 83 2.49 4.07 -3.68
C GLY A 83 3.05 2.66 -3.77
N HIS A 84 3.88 2.25 -2.81
CA HIS A 84 4.50 0.93 -2.85
C HIS A 84 3.47 -0.21 -2.70
N ALA A 85 2.41 0.01 -1.90
CA ALA A 85 1.33 -0.96 -1.77
C ALA A 85 0.46 -1.03 -3.04
N THR A 86 0.28 0.09 -3.77
CA THR A 86 -0.34 0.08 -5.10
C THR A 86 0.45 -0.79 -6.07
N LEU A 87 1.77 -0.59 -6.16
CA LEU A 87 2.62 -1.43 -7.01
C LEU A 87 2.55 -2.91 -6.61
N ALA A 88 2.52 -3.20 -5.30
CA ALA A 88 2.35 -4.56 -4.78
C ALA A 88 1.01 -5.19 -5.21
N VAL A 89 -0.09 -4.43 -5.20
CA VAL A 89 -1.41 -4.87 -5.68
C VAL A 89 -1.34 -5.29 -7.14
N PHE A 90 -0.89 -4.40 -8.02
CA PHE A 90 -0.89 -4.67 -9.45
C PHE A 90 0.15 -5.72 -9.85
N PHE A 91 1.28 -5.80 -9.14
CA PHE A 91 2.22 -6.90 -9.27
C PHE A 91 1.58 -8.25 -8.90
N THR A 92 0.84 -8.30 -7.79
CA THR A 92 0.13 -9.52 -7.36
C THR A 92 -0.88 -9.95 -8.41
N LEU A 93 -1.72 -9.04 -8.89
CA LEU A 93 -2.75 -9.32 -9.89
C LEU A 93 -2.14 -9.82 -11.22
N SER A 94 -1.05 -9.18 -11.67
CA SER A 94 -0.32 -9.58 -12.87
C SER A 94 0.35 -10.95 -12.71
N SER A 95 1.04 -11.18 -11.58
CA SER A 95 1.73 -12.45 -11.28
C SER A 95 0.77 -13.63 -11.20
N LEU A 96 -0.45 -13.40 -10.72
CA LEU A 96 -1.52 -14.39 -10.69
C LEU A 96 -2.22 -14.54 -12.06
N LYS A 97 -1.78 -13.83 -13.10
CA LYS A 97 -2.38 -13.81 -14.45
C LYS A 97 -3.84 -13.35 -14.46
N LEU A 98 -4.24 -12.57 -13.47
CA LEU A 98 -5.57 -11.95 -13.40
C LEU A 98 -5.65 -10.69 -14.25
N LEU A 99 -4.51 -10.01 -14.48
CA LEU A 99 -4.37 -8.87 -15.37
C LEU A 99 -3.32 -9.13 -16.45
N LYS A 100 -3.54 -8.51 -17.62
CA LYS A 100 -2.59 -8.44 -18.75
C LYS A 100 -1.94 -7.05 -18.78
N PRO A 101 -0.89 -6.84 -19.58
CA PRO A 101 -0.42 -5.48 -19.86
C PRO A 101 -1.56 -4.58 -20.35
N GLY A 102 -1.61 -3.35 -19.83
CA GLY A 102 -2.67 -2.37 -20.12
C GLY A 102 -2.85 -1.36 -19.00
N ASP A 103 -3.79 -0.44 -19.19
CA ASP A 103 -4.14 0.60 -18.24
C ASP A 103 -5.34 0.17 -17.40
N TYR A 104 -5.26 0.40 -16.12
CA TYR A 104 -6.28 0.07 -15.12
C TYR A 104 -6.54 1.26 -14.21
N SER A 105 -7.78 1.42 -13.82
CA SER A 105 -8.21 2.46 -12.88
C SER A 105 -8.38 1.89 -11.48
N GLN A 106 -7.87 2.60 -10.48
CA GLN A 106 -8.14 2.28 -9.08
C GLN A 106 -8.77 3.48 -8.36
N LYS A 107 -9.82 3.22 -7.60
CA LYS A 107 -10.44 4.17 -6.69
C LYS A 107 -9.84 3.99 -5.31
N THR A 108 -9.26 5.05 -4.77
CA THR A 108 -8.72 5.13 -3.42
C THR A 108 -9.39 6.27 -2.67
N LYS A 109 -9.06 6.46 -1.42
CA LYS A 109 -9.53 7.61 -0.65
C LYS A 109 -8.96 8.95 -1.16
N ALA A 110 -7.78 8.92 -1.81
CA ALA A 110 -7.19 10.09 -2.49
C ALA A 110 -7.83 10.40 -3.86
N GLY A 111 -8.71 9.55 -4.37
CA GLY A 111 -9.36 9.71 -5.68
C GLY A 111 -9.15 8.53 -6.60
N ILE A 112 -9.44 8.75 -7.89
CA ILE A 112 -9.24 7.75 -8.95
C ILE A 112 -7.88 8.01 -9.58
N LEU A 113 -7.07 6.97 -9.68
CA LEU A 113 -5.72 7.00 -10.24
C LEU A 113 -5.55 5.89 -11.26
N THR A 114 -4.75 6.16 -12.29
CA THR A 114 -4.40 5.18 -13.33
C THR A 114 -3.15 4.40 -12.94
N VAL A 115 -3.16 3.10 -13.22
CA VAL A 115 -1.98 2.24 -13.10
C VAL A 115 -1.79 1.50 -14.41
N THR A 116 -0.61 1.63 -15.02
CA THR A 116 -0.23 0.98 -16.26
C THR A 116 0.64 -0.22 -15.97
N ILE A 117 0.24 -1.39 -16.42
CA ILE A 117 1.06 -2.61 -16.42
C ILE A 117 1.72 -2.73 -17.77
N ASN A 118 3.04 -2.69 -17.81
CA ASN A 118 3.86 -3.01 -18.98
C ASN A 118 4.46 -4.41 -18.83
N HIS A 119 5.19 -4.86 -19.87
CA HIS A 119 5.87 -6.16 -19.81
C HIS A 119 6.91 -6.25 -18.70
N ASP A 120 7.63 -5.15 -18.44
CA ASP A 120 8.80 -5.12 -17.55
C ASP A 120 8.59 -4.27 -16.29
N ASN A 121 7.54 -3.46 -16.24
CA ASN A 121 7.32 -2.55 -15.12
C ASN A 121 5.82 -2.23 -14.89
N ILE A 122 5.55 -1.68 -13.73
CA ILE A 122 4.25 -1.13 -13.35
C ILE A 122 4.46 0.34 -13.03
N VAL A 123 3.70 1.21 -13.70
CA VAL A 123 3.73 2.66 -13.52
C VAL A 123 2.39 3.10 -12.96
N MET A 124 2.41 3.98 -11.99
CA MET A 124 1.18 4.55 -11.43
C MET A 124 1.19 6.06 -11.56
N GLU A 125 0.01 6.62 -11.79
CA GLU A 125 -0.25 8.05 -11.72
C GLU A 125 -0.20 8.51 -10.26
N GLN A 126 0.26 9.74 -10.05
CA GLN A 126 0.20 10.43 -8.76
C GLN A 126 -0.42 11.82 -8.94
N THR A 127 -1.07 12.30 -7.89
CA THR A 127 -1.51 13.69 -7.84
C THR A 127 -0.32 14.64 -7.78
N LEU A 128 -0.45 15.82 -8.38
CA LEU A 128 0.59 16.84 -8.28
C LEU A 128 0.81 17.24 -6.82
N PRO A 129 2.07 17.39 -6.37
CA PRO A 129 2.35 17.78 -5.01
C PRO A 129 1.87 19.21 -4.74
N ILE A 130 1.28 19.42 -3.58
CA ILE A 130 0.98 20.76 -3.07
C ILE A 130 2.12 21.18 -2.18
N THR A 131 2.90 22.16 -2.65
CA THR A 131 4.00 22.72 -1.86
C THR A 131 3.47 23.78 -0.89
N ARG A 132 3.96 23.73 0.33
CA ARG A 132 3.70 24.74 1.35
C ARG A 132 5.03 25.22 1.93
N LYS A 133 5.03 26.41 2.54
CA LYS A 133 6.19 26.85 3.31
C LYS A 133 6.48 25.82 4.40
N GLY A 134 7.67 25.25 4.36
CA GLY A 134 8.11 24.26 5.33
C GLY A 134 8.37 24.86 6.73
N PRO A 135 8.62 24.02 7.73
CA PRO A 135 9.14 24.46 9.03
C PRO A 135 10.51 25.11 8.86
N CYS A 136 10.95 25.90 9.86
CA CYS A 136 12.28 26.49 9.79
C CYS A 136 13.37 25.40 9.93
N VAL A 137 14.57 25.69 9.42
CA VAL A 137 15.72 24.76 9.44
C VAL A 137 16.03 24.28 10.86
N ASN A 138 15.94 25.17 11.86
CA ASN A 138 16.19 24.80 13.25
C ASN A 138 15.20 23.78 13.80
N ASP A 139 13.91 23.88 13.44
CA ASP A 139 12.90 22.93 13.88
C ASP A 139 13.11 21.55 13.24
N VAL A 140 13.47 21.53 11.97
CA VAL A 140 13.81 20.29 11.24
C VAL A 140 15.06 19.64 11.83
N ALA A 141 16.12 20.43 12.05
CA ALA A 141 17.37 19.95 12.66
C ALA A 141 17.14 19.34 14.03
N LYS A 142 16.34 20.03 14.86
CA LYS A 142 15.95 19.53 16.19
C LYS A 142 15.17 18.20 16.11
N ALA A 143 14.22 18.10 15.19
CA ALA A 143 13.43 16.87 15.01
C ALA A 143 14.28 15.68 14.53
N LEU A 144 15.31 15.94 13.71
CA LEU A 144 16.23 14.93 13.18
C LEU A 144 17.40 14.64 14.13
N GLY A 145 17.60 15.43 15.19
CA GLY A 145 18.73 15.29 16.12
C GLY A 145 20.08 15.64 15.48
N ILE A 146 20.11 16.55 14.50
CA ILE A 146 21.31 16.99 13.78
C ILE A 146 21.53 18.50 13.93
N LEU A 147 22.72 19.00 13.53
CA LEU A 147 23.01 20.44 13.53
C LEU A 147 22.35 21.13 12.32
N PRO A 148 21.84 22.38 12.45
CA PRO A 148 21.22 23.12 11.35
C PRO A 148 22.11 23.25 10.11
N GLU A 149 23.42 23.42 10.30
CA GLU A 149 24.40 23.57 9.22
C GLU A 149 24.49 22.31 8.31
N VAL A 150 24.05 21.15 8.80
CA VAL A 150 23.99 19.92 8.00
C VAL A 150 22.87 20.04 6.95
N ILE A 151 21.74 20.65 7.30
CA ILE A 151 20.60 20.85 6.40
C ILE A 151 20.93 21.95 5.38
N GLU A 152 21.52 23.07 5.83
CA GLU A 152 21.85 24.21 4.97
C GLU A 152 22.89 23.89 3.87
N LYS A 153 23.72 22.88 4.10
CA LYS A 153 24.73 22.41 3.12
C LYS A 153 24.19 21.36 2.13
N THR A 154 22.94 20.95 2.30
CA THR A 154 22.31 19.96 1.41
C THR A 154 21.55 20.71 0.33
N ASP A 155 22.02 20.69 -0.90
CA ASP A 155 21.30 21.16 -2.07
C ASP A 155 20.07 20.25 -2.25
N LEU A 156 18.89 20.75 -1.91
CA LEU A 156 17.59 20.11 -2.13
C LEU A 156 16.94 20.68 -3.41
#